data_463f20120087613e1c15405b0d9cc2b9
#
_entry.id   463f20120087613e1c15405b0d9cc2b9
#
_cell.length_a   1.000
_cell.length_b   1.000
_cell.length_c   1.000
_cell.angle_alpha   90.00
_cell.angle_beta   90.00
_cell.angle_gamma   90.00
#
_symmetry.space_group_name_H-M   'P 1'
#
loop_
_entity.id
_entity.type
_entity.pdbx_description
1 polymer ?
#
loop_
_entity_poly.entity_id
_entity_poly.type
_entity_poly.pdbx_seq_one_letter_code
_entity_poly.pdbx_strand_id
1 'polypeptide(L)'
;MFLGVALFVMSGVANAQVKIAHVNTAEVLDAMPDKTKAEKNLEKYYGELQSQLQNMAKEYQTKLQDYEANQATMSNLVKQSKEKEIVDLQTRIQQFQASAEQEFEGKRAELLAPILEKIQNAINAVGKEKGYTYILDLATGAAVYVGTGAVDCTNDVKAKLGIK
;
A
#
# COMPACT_ATOMS: atom_id res chain seq x y z
N MET A 1 53.80 -28.32 -54.59
CA MET A 1 52.91 -29.14 -53.74
C MET A 1 52.62 -28.26 -52.52
N PHE A 2 51.55 -27.38 -52.61
CA PHE A 2 51.20 -26.45 -51.55
C PHE A 2 49.99 -27.02 -50.80
N LEU A 3 50.20 -27.41 -49.51
CA LEU A 3 49.18 -27.92 -48.65
C LEU A 3 48.50 -26.70 -47.94
N GLY A 4 47.29 -26.31 -48.38
CA GLY A 4 46.51 -25.27 -47.74
C GLY A 4 45.84 -25.83 -46.49
N VAL A 5 46.24 -25.35 -45.30
CA VAL A 5 45.54 -25.60 -44.02
C VAL A 5 44.36 -24.64 -43.93
N ALA A 6 43.16 -25.18 -44.13
CA ALA A 6 41.90 -24.46 -43.88
C ALA A 6 41.62 -24.41 -42.36
N LEU A 7 41.81 -23.24 -41.75
CA LEU A 7 41.44 -22.95 -40.37
C LEU A 7 39.93 -22.81 -40.27
N PHE A 8 39.23 -23.81 -39.77
CA PHE A 8 37.78 -23.77 -39.51
C PHE A 8 37.55 -23.04 -38.20
N VAL A 9 37.21 -21.74 -38.26
CA VAL A 9 36.79 -20.99 -37.06
C VAL A 9 35.35 -21.39 -36.73
N MET A 10 35.20 -22.32 -35.77
CA MET A 10 33.88 -22.57 -35.19
C MET A 10 33.45 -21.37 -34.36
N SER A 11 32.64 -20.51 -34.94
CA SER A 11 31.91 -19.47 -34.20
C SER A 11 30.91 -20.14 -33.28
N GLY A 12 31.27 -20.35 -32.01
CA GLY A 12 30.35 -20.79 -30.98
C GLY A 12 29.22 -19.76 -30.82
N VAL A 13 28.01 -20.11 -31.21
CA VAL A 13 26.78 -19.33 -30.86
C VAL A 13 26.64 -19.45 -29.35
N ALA A 14 27.05 -18.41 -28.62
CA ALA A 14 26.76 -18.30 -27.20
C ALA A 14 25.24 -18.17 -27.08
N ASN A 15 24.54 -19.27 -26.79
CA ASN A 15 23.16 -19.24 -26.37
C ASN A 15 23.15 -18.52 -25.02
N ALA A 16 22.78 -17.24 -25.02
CA ALA A 16 22.50 -16.51 -23.78
C ALA A 16 21.29 -17.19 -23.11
N GLN A 17 21.56 -18.09 -22.17
CA GLN A 17 20.52 -18.78 -21.43
C GLN A 17 19.74 -17.76 -20.59
N VAL A 18 18.45 -17.62 -20.87
CA VAL A 18 17.56 -16.73 -20.11
C VAL A 18 17.54 -17.18 -18.65
N LYS A 19 18.04 -16.31 -17.76
CA LYS A 19 18.13 -16.60 -16.33
C LYS A 19 16.92 -16.00 -15.64
N ILE A 20 16.03 -16.84 -15.13
CA ILE A 20 14.80 -16.45 -14.46
C ILE A 20 14.92 -16.74 -12.97
N ALA A 21 14.49 -15.79 -12.14
CA ALA A 21 14.29 -15.96 -10.71
C ALA A 21 12.87 -15.57 -10.32
N HIS A 22 12.50 -15.86 -9.09
CA HIS A 22 11.28 -15.32 -8.48
C HIS A 22 11.58 -14.65 -7.14
N VAL A 23 10.67 -13.79 -6.70
CA VAL A 23 10.67 -13.12 -5.41
C VAL A 23 9.27 -13.17 -4.83
N ASN A 24 9.14 -13.22 -3.50
CA ASN A 24 7.88 -13.01 -2.80
C ASN A 24 7.90 -11.61 -2.18
N THR A 25 7.35 -10.62 -2.89
CA THR A 25 7.35 -9.24 -2.41
C THR A 25 6.48 -9.04 -1.17
N ALA A 26 5.45 -9.85 -0.94
CA ALA A 26 4.65 -9.80 0.29
C ALA A 26 5.51 -10.20 1.50
N GLU A 27 6.31 -11.26 1.39
CA GLU A 27 7.24 -11.70 2.44
C GLU A 27 8.33 -10.65 2.72
N VAL A 28 8.84 -9.99 1.68
CA VAL A 28 9.80 -8.89 1.81
C VAL A 28 9.16 -7.71 2.54
N LEU A 29 7.96 -7.31 2.13
CA LEU A 29 7.20 -6.21 2.74
C LEU A 29 6.90 -6.49 4.22
N ASP A 30 6.48 -7.72 4.56
CA ASP A 30 6.18 -8.11 5.93
C ASP A 30 7.42 -8.07 6.84
N ALA A 31 8.59 -8.31 6.30
CA ALA A 31 9.85 -8.24 7.04
C ALA A 31 10.39 -6.80 7.21
N MET A 32 9.81 -5.80 6.53
CA MET A 32 10.32 -4.42 6.58
C MET A 32 9.94 -3.69 7.88
N PRO A 33 10.90 -3.14 8.64
CA PRO A 33 10.60 -2.30 9.81
C PRO A 33 9.79 -1.05 9.46
N ASP A 34 9.94 -0.54 8.25
CA ASP A 34 9.20 0.63 7.77
C ASP A 34 7.70 0.32 7.62
N LYS A 35 7.30 -0.93 7.30
CA LYS A 35 5.89 -1.37 7.30
C LYS A 35 5.27 -1.22 8.69
N THR A 36 5.95 -1.72 9.73
CA THR A 36 5.45 -1.59 11.11
C THR A 36 5.28 -0.13 11.54
N LYS A 37 6.17 0.76 11.10
CA LYS A 37 6.03 2.21 11.37
C LYS A 37 4.84 2.80 10.61
N ALA A 38 4.67 2.42 9.34
CA ALA A 38 3.55 2.87 8.52
C ALA A 38 2.20 2.41 9.12
N GLU A 39 2.11 1.16 9.57
CA GLU A 39 0.92 0.61 10.24
C GLU A 39 0.56 1.38 11.52
N LYS A 40 1.55 1.66 12.38
CA LYS A 40 1.33 2.48 13.59
C LYS A 40 0.85 3.90 13.28
N ASN A 41 1.42 4.52 12.25
CA ASN A 41 0.99 5.86 11.83
C ASN A 41 -0.44 5.83 11.27
N LEU A 42 -0.79 4.78 10.55
CA LEU A 42 -2.11 4.59 9.98
C LEU A 42 -3.15 4.32 11.08
N GLU A 43 -2.81 3.51 12.07
CA GLU A 43 -3.64 3.25 13.25
C GLU A 43 -3.92 4.55 14.03
N LYS A 44 -2.89 5.36 14.27
CA LYS A 44 -3.04 6.67 14.92
C LYS A 44 -3.97 7.58 14.12
N TYR A 45 -3.76 7.68 12.81
CA TYR A 45 -4.57 8.50 11.94
C TYR A 45 -6.05 8.05 11.93
N TYR A 46 -6.27 6.74 11.89
CA TYR A 46 -7.63 6.17 12.01
C TYR A 46 -8.29 6.55 13.34
N GLY A 47 -7.54 6.48 14.44
CA GLY A 47 -8.03 6.90 15.76
C GLY A 47 -8.41 8.38 15.81
N GLU A 48 -7.65 9.24 15.15
CA GLU A 48 -7.98 10.68 15.03
C GLU A 48 -9.29 10.91 14.25
N LEU A 49 -9.48 10.21 13.11
CA LEU A 49 -10.72 10.28 12.34
C LEU A 49 -11.93 9.75 13.13
N GLN A 50 -11.77 8.62 13.83
CA GLN A 50 -12.81 8.09 14.70
C GLN A 50 -13.18 9.04 15.85
N SER A 51 -12.20 9.65 16.49
CA SER A 51 -12.42 10.60 17.57
C SER A 51 -13.20 11.82 17.08
N GLN A 52 -12.85 12.32 15.89
CA GLN A 52 -13.56 13.45 15.28
C GLN A 52 -15.03 13.08 14.99
N LEU A 53 -15.28 11.91 14.43
CA LEU A 53 -16.62 11.42 14.14
C LEU A 53 -17.46 11.28 15.42
N GLN A 54 -16.87 10.72 16.49
CA GLN A 54 -17.53 10.60 17.79
C GLN A 54 -17.89 11.96 18.38
N ASN A 55 -17.00 12.95 18.26
CA ASN A 55 -17.27 14.30 18.74
C ASN A 55 -18.43 14.95 17.99
N MET A 56 -18.47 14.80 16.66
CA MET A 56 -19.57 15.28 15.82
C MET A 56 -20.90 14.60 16.17
N ALA A 57 -20.88 13.28 16.38
CA ALA A 57 -22.06 12.50 16.79
C ALA A 57 -22.57 12.92 18.16
N LYS A 58 -21.67 13.18 19.11
CA LYS A 58 -22.03 13.68 20.44
C LYS A 58 -22.65 15.08 20.37
N GLU A 59 -22.08 15.97 19.56
CA GLU A 59 -22.63 17.31 19.32
C GLU A 59 -24.05 17.21 18.74
N TYR A 60 -24.26 16.33 17.75
CA TYR A 60 -25.56 16.08 17.15
C TYR A 60 -26.60 15.65 18.20
N GLN A 61 -26.25 14.63 19.02
CA GLN A 61 -27.13 14.16 20.07
C GLN A 61 -27.46 15.25 21.10
N THR A 62 -26.48 16.06 21.50
CA THR A 62 -26.66 17.14 22.44
C THR A 62 -27.63 18.21 21.88
N LYS A 63 -27.46 18.61 20.61
CA LYS A 63 -28.33 19.57 19.94
C LYS A 63 -29.75 19.03 19.78
N LEU A 64 -29.90 17.75 19.45
CA LEU A 64 -31.21 17.10 19.31
C LEU A 64 -31.94 17.06 20.65
N GLN A 65 -31.28 16.65 21.74
CA GLN A 65 -31.85 16.60 23.08
C GLN A 65 -32.26 18.01 23.59
N ASP A 66 -31.39 19.02 23.35
CA ASP A 66 -31.72 20.41 23.69
C ASP A 66 -32.97 20.90 22.95
N TYR A 67 -33.08 20.58 21.65
CA TYR A 67 -34.24 20.91 20.86
C TYR A 67 -35.53 20.23 21.38
N GLU A 68 -35.47 18.92 21.58
CA GLU A 68 -36.61 18.13 22.06
C GLU A 68 -37.11 18.60 23.42
N ALA A 69 -36.20 18.91 24.35
CA ALA A 69 -36.56 19.39 25.70
C ALA A 69 -37.20 20.76 25.74
N ASN A 70 -36.80 21.66 24.82
CA ASN A 70 -37.14 23.07 24.91
C ASN A 70 -38.09 23.54 23.78
N GLN A 71 -38.40 22.73 22.76
CA GLN A 71 -39.17 23.15 21.58
C GLN A 71 -40.54 23.76 21.91
N ALA A 72 -41.17 23.30 23.01
CA ALA A 72 -42.49 23.83 23.38
C ALA A 72 -42.47 25.31 23.76
N THR A 73 -41.35 25.82 24.25
CA THR A 73 -41.18 27.21 24.71
C THR A 73 -40.46 28.10 23.70
N MET A 74 -39.90 27.54 22.62
CA MET A 74 -39.18 28.28 21.59
C MET A 74 -40.12 29.04 20.68
N SER A 75 -39.70 30.24 20.22
CA SER A 75 -40.35 30.92 19.12
C SER A 75 -40.17 30.16 17.79
N ASN A 76 -41.06 30.38 16.83
CA ASN A 76 -40.98 29.72 15.52
C ASN A 76 -39.64 29.97 14.83
N LEU A 77 -39.06 31.16 14.94
CA LEU A 77 -37.77 31.51 14.36
C LEU A 77 -36.64 30.72 15.00
N VAL A 78 -36.66 30.57 16.32
CA VAL A 78 -35.65 29.76 17.06
C VAL A 78 -35.77 28.27 16.71
N LYS A 79 -37.02 27.75 16.60
CA LYS A 79 -37.23 26.36 16.15
C LYS A 79 -36.60 26.08 14.79
N GLN A 80 -36.93 26.91 13.79
CA GLN A 80 -36.38 26.78 12.44
C GLN A 80 -34.85 26.82 12.43
N SER A 81 -34.24 27.73 13.21
CA SER A 81 -32.78 27.81 13.31
C SER A 81 -32.17 26.54 13.91
N LYS A 82 -32.74 26.02 15.00
CA LYS A 82 -32.26 24.80 15.66
C LYS A 82 -32.43 23.56 14.78
N GLU A 83 -33.58 23.42 14.12
CA GLU A 83 -33.83 22.33 13.17
C GLU A 83 -32.81 22.34 12.03
N LYS A 84 -32.57 23.53 11.47
CA LYS A 84 -31.54 23.69 10.44
C LYS A 84 -30.16 23.31 10.92
N GLU A 85 -29.72 23.74 12.12
CA GLU A 85 -28.44 23.39 12.69
C GLU A 85 -28.27 21.85 12.84
N ILE A 86 -29.34 21.16 13.28
CA ILE A 86 -29.33 19.69 13.45
C ILE A 86 -29.20 19.00 12.09
N VAL A 87 -29.96 19.43 11.08
CA VAL A 87 -29.89 18.87 9.71
C VAL A 87 -28.55 19.16 9.07
N ASP A 88 -28.00 20.36 9.21
CA ASP A 88 -26.70 20.74 8.70
C ASP A 88 -25.59 19.88 9.34
N LEU A 89 -25.67 19.64 10.65
CA LEU A 89 -24.69 18.80 11.35
C LEU A 89 -24.80 17.32 10.93
N GLN A 90 -26.00 16.80 10.72
CA GLN A 90 -26.22 15.46 10.19
C GLN A 90 -25.59 15.30 8.80
N THR A 91 -25.79 16.28 7.94
CA THR A 91 -25.20 16.32 6.60
C THR A 91 -23.66 16.35 6.67
N ARG A 92 -23.10 17.17 7.57
CA ARG A 92 -21.65 17.24 7.81
C ARG A 92 -21.08 15.91 8.31
N ILE A 93 -21.79 15.20 9.18
CA ILE A 93 -21.37 13.87 9.65
C ILE A 93 -21.29 12.88 8.48
N GLN A 94 -22.30 12.85 7.61
CA GLN A 94 -22.31 11.98 6.43
C GLN A 94 -21.16 12.32 5.46
N GLN A 95 -20.94 13.60 5.20
CA GLN A 95 -19.85 14.08 4.36
C GLN A 95 -18.48 13.72 4.95
N PHE A 96 -18.32 13.90 6.27
CA PHE A 96 -17.09 13.55 6.97
C PHE A 96 -16.80 12.05 6.89
N GLN A 97 -17.81 11.19 7.06
CA GLN A 97 -17.64 9.74 6.92
C GLN A 97 -17.12 9.35 5.54
N ALA A 98 -17.71 9.89 4.48
CA ALA A 98 -17.29 9.62 3.11
C ALA A 98 -15.87 10.14 2.82
N SER A 99 -15.56 11.36 3.29
CA SER A 99 -14.22 11.96 3.13
C SER A 99 -13.17 11.22 3.94
N ALA A 100 -13.49 10.80 5.17
CA ALA A 100 -12.56 10.10 6.05
C ALA A 100 -12.11 8.75 5.48
N GLU A 101 -13.00 8.01 4.81
CA GLU A 101 -12.64 6.77 4.12
C GLU A 101 -11.66 7.05 2.98
N GLN A 102 -11.93 8.04 2.17
CA GLN A 102 -11.04 8.44 1.06
C GLN A 102 -9.68 8.94 1.56
N GLU A 103 -9.66 9.77 2.62
CA GLU A 103 -8.44 10.27 3.22
C GLU A 103 -7.61 9.15 3.85
N PHE A 104 -8.26 8.16 4.48
CA PHE A 104 -7.59 7.00 5.05
C PHE A 104 -6.88 6.17 3.97
N GLU A 105 -7.55 5.88 2.85
CA GLU A 105 -6.93 5.16 1.73
C GLU A 105 -5.81 5.98 1.08
N GLY A 106 -5.99 7.29 0.94
CA GLY A 106 -4.93 8.19 0.48
C GLY A 106 -3.70 8.16 1.40
N LYS A 107 -3.93 8.21 2.71
CA LYS A 107 -2.83 8.14 3.71
C LYS A 107 -2.12 6.80 3.70
N ARG A 108 -2.86 5.70 3.51
CA ARG A 108 -2.31 4.37 3.35
C ARG A 108 -1.40 4.28 2.13
N ALA A 109 -1.86 4.77 0.99
CA ALA A 109 -1.06 4.80 -0.23
C ALA A 109 0.21 5.66 -0.08
N GLU A 110 0.10 6.85 0.53
CA GLU A 110 1.23 7.73 0.84
C GLU A 110 2.31 7.05 1.69
N LEU A 111 1.89 6.31 2.73
CA LEU A 111 2.82 5.63 3.64
C LEU A 111 3.45 4.39 3.01
N LEU A 112 2.74 3.68 2.14
CA LEU A 112 3.24 2.46 1.49
C LEU A 112 4.11 2.74 0.26
N ALA A 113 3.83 3.80 -0.49
CA ALA A 113 4.54 4.09 -1.73
C ALA A 113 6.08 4.10 -1.59
N PRO A 114 6.70 4.79 -0.61
CA PRO A 114 8.15 4.80 -0.46
C PRO A 114 8.72 3.43 -0.05
N ILE A 115 7.93 2.59 0.62
CA ILE A 115 8.34 1.24 1.02
C ILE A 115 8.38 0.34 -0.21
N LEU A 116 7.36 0.38 -1.04
CA LEU A 116 7.29 -0.37 -2.29
C LEU A 116 8.38 0.05 -3.27
N GLU A 117 8.69 1.34 -3.33
CA GLU A 117 9.80 1.85 -4.13
C GLU A 117 11.16 1.28 -3.67
N LYS A 118 11.41 1.22 -2.35
CA LYS A 118 12.63 0.60 -1.80
C LYS A 118 12.73 -0.87 -2.20
N ILE A 119 11.63 -1.63 -2.11
CA ILE A 119 11.58 -3.04 -2.50
C ILE A 119 11.89 -3.17 -4.00
N GLN A 120 11.25 -2.37 -4.86
CA GLN A 120 11.49 -2.39 -6.30
C GLN A 120 12.95 -2.08 -6.65
N ASN A 121 13.55 -1.09 -5.97
CA ASN A 121 14.95 -0.75 -6.17
C ASN A 121 15.89 -1.88 -5.74
N ALA A 122 15.59 -2.58 -4.65
CA ALA A 122 16.36 -3.74 -4.21
C ALA A 122 16.24 -4.91 -5.20
N ILE A 123 15.04 -5.20 -5.73
CA ILE A 123 14.82 -6.21 -6.78
C ILE A 123 15.65 -5.89 -8.01
N ASN A 124 15.61 -4.63 -8.47
CA ASN A 124 16.38 -4.19 -9.64
C ASN A 124 17.89 -4.34 -9.42
N ALA A 125 18.38 -4.04 -8.21
CA ALA A 125 19.80 -4.21 -7.85
C ALA A 125 20.21 -5.69 -7.87
N VAL A 126 19.42 -6.58 -7.23
CA VAL A 126 19.66 -8.03 -7.21
C VAL A 126 19.62 -8.60 -8.64
N GLY A 127 18.63 -8.18 -9.45
CA GLY A 127 18.52 -8.58 -10.84
C GLY A 127 19.77 -8.27 -11.65
N LYS A 128 20.29 -7.05 -11.53
CA LYS A 128 21.54 -6.62 -12.18
C LYS A 128 22.76 -7.38 -11.66
N GLU A 129 22.92 -7.49 -10.36
CA GLU A 129 24.08 -8.16 -9.72
C GLU A 129 24.17 -9.64 -10.06
N LYS A 130 23.03 -10.33 -10.09
CA LYS A 130 22.95 -11.77 -10.36
C LYS A 130 22.76 -12.11 -11.84
N GLY A 131 22.57 -11.12 -12.69
CA GLY A 131 22.38 -11.29 -14.12
C GLY A 131 21.07 -12.00 -14.47
N TYR A 132 20.00 -11.75 -13.72
CA TYR A 132 18.68 -12.27 -14.06
C TYR A 132 18.08 -11.49 -15.23
N THR A 133 17.49 -12.21 -16.17
CA THR A 133 16.74 -11.63 -17.29
C THR A 133 15.35 -11.20 -16.81
N TYR A 134 14.73 -12.01 -15.95
CA TYR A 134 13.43 -11.76 -15.34
C TYR A 134 13.44 -12.16 -13.87
N ILE A 135 12.74 -11.39 -13.05
CA ILE A 135 12.36 -11.76 -11.69
C ILE A 135 10.83 -11.67 -11.62
N LEU A 136 10.19 -12.82 -11.36
CA LEU A 136 8.73 -12.93 -11.27
C LEU A 136 8.31 -12.75 -9.82
N ASP A 137 7.29 -11.90 -9.59
CA ASP A 137 6.74 -11.72 -8.25
C ASP A 137 5.64 -12.74 -7.97
N LEU A 138 5.86 -13.61 -6.98
CA LEU A 138 4.88 -14.62 -6.57
C LEU A 138 3.65 -14.01 -5.88
N ALA A 139 3.80 -12.87 -5.22
CA ALA A 139 2.71 -12.21 -4.52
C ALA A 139 1.61 -11.69 -5.48
N THR A 140 1.97 -11.45 -6.74
CA THR A 140 1.02 -11.01 -7.78
C THR A 140 0.36 -12.16 -8.54
N GLY A 141 0.72 -13.41 -8.25
CA GLY A 141 0.26 -14.57 -9.00
C GLY A 141 0.89 -14.72 -10.41
N ALA A 142 2.02 -14.05 -10.65
CA ALA A 142 2.72 -14.11 -11.94
C ALA A 142 3.25 -15.51 -12.26
N ALA A 143 3.45 -16.38 -11.26
CA ALA A 143 3.81 -17.78 -11.44
C ALA A 143 2.75 -18.68 -10.81
N VAL A 144 2.16 -19.56 -11.61
CA VAL A 144 1.15 -20.54 -11.16
C VAL A 144 1.80 -21.77 -10.55
N TYR A 145 3.03 -22.06 -10.96
CA TYR A 145 3.81 -23.22 -10.48
C TYR A 145 5.27 -22.83 -10.32
N VAL A 146 5.90 -23.29 -9.23
CA VAL A 146 7.31 -23.13 -8.93
C VAL A 146 7.91 -24.51 -8.72
N GLY A 147 8.76 -24.94 -9.65
CA GLY A 147 9.42 -26.25 -9.59
C GLY A 147 10.70 -26.23 -8.75
N THR A 148 11.23 -27.42 -8.44
CA THR A 148 12.43 -27.60 -7.58
C THR A 148 13.72 -26.97 -8.13
N GLY A 149 13.75 -26.62 -9.42
CA GLY A 149 14.90 -25.94 -10.05
C GLY A 149 14.77 -24.43 -10.14
N ALA A 150 13.67 -23.86 -9.64
CA ALA A 150 13.45 -22.42 -9.67
C ALA A 150 14.37 -21.69 -8.68
N VAL A 151 14.86 -20.52 -9.09
CA VAL A 151 15.75 -19.69 -8.26
C VAL A 151 14.92 -18.70 -7.47
N ASP A 152 14.91 -18.84 -6.15
CA ASP A 152 14.31 -17.87 -5.24
C ASP A 152 15.35 -16.81 -4.85
N CYS A 153 15.04 -15.53 -5.12
CA CYS A 153 15.89 -14.40 -4.74
C CYS A 153 15.29 -13.54 -3.60
N THR A 154 14.24 -14.03 -2.91
CA THR A 154 13.58 -13.29 -1.81
C THR A 154 14.59 -12.91 -0.72
N ASN A 155 15.43 -13.83 -0.28
CA ASN A 155 16.44 -13.56 0.73
C ASN A 155 17.56 -12.62 0.23
N ASP A 156 17.91 -12.66 -1.04
CA ASP A 156 18.86 -11.71 -1.62
C ASP A 156 18.29 -10.28 -1.60
N VAL A 157 17.00 -10.13 -1.90
CA VAL A 157 16.29 -8.84 -1.84
C VAL A 157 16.21 -8.33 -0.40
N LYS A 158 15.87 -9.20 0.56
CA LYS A 158 15.89 -8.86 2.00
C LYS A 158 17.29 -8.42 2.44
N ALA A 159 18.33 -9.14 2.08
CA ALA A 159 19.70 -8.76 2.40
C ALA A 159 20.07 -7.40 1.80
N LYS A 160 19.63 -7.10 0.57
CA LYS A 160 19.86 -5.81 -0.08
C LYS A 160 19.16 -4.65 0.63
N LEU A 161 18.03 -4.91 1.29
CA LEU A 161 17.29 -3.97 2.13
C LEU A 161 17.85 -3.88 3.56
N GLY A 162 18.84 -4.70 3.92
CA GLY A 162 19.43 -4.75 5.27
C GLY A 162 18.51 -5.40 6.31
N ILE A 163 17.55 -6.23 5.88
CA ILE A 163 16.62 -6.98 6.73
C ILE A 163 16.97 -8.47 6.70
N LYS A 164 16.68 -9.17 7.81
CA LYS A 164 16.96 -10.60 7.98
C LYS A 164 15.75 -11.46 7.70
#